data_0636cc82e3ccee23d802708477172a63
#
_entry.id   0636cc82e3ccee23d802708477172a63
#
_cell.length_a   1.000
_cell.length_b   1.000
_cell.length_c   1.000
_cell.angle_alpha   90.00
_cell.angle_beta   90.00
_cell.angle_gamma   90.00
#
_symmetry.space_group_name_H-M   'P 1'
#
loop_
_entity.id
_entity.type
_entity.pdbx_description
1 polymer ?
#
loop_
_entity_poly.entity_id
_entity_poly.type
_entity_poly.pdbx_seq_one_letter_code
_entity_poly.pdbx_strand_id
1 'polypeptide(L)'
;MNSSKYTRQFFTAPGVTPRWVEKTYIEKPPVWCSVDLRDGNQSLIIPMSLEEKLEFFKRLCKIGFKEIEIGFPAASETEYTFLRTLIEQDLIPDDVTVQVLTQSREHIIRKTFEALKGVKNAIVHLYNSTSVAQREQVFKKSKQEIIDIAVSGAELFNKISEEMGVNYRYEYSPESFTGTEPEFALEICNAVLDVWKPCAERKVIINLPVTVEVSMPHVYANQIQYMNDNLKYRENVIISLHPHNDRGCAVADTEMGLLAGGDRVEGTLFGNGERTGNTDLVTVALNMFAQGVEPGLDCSNMPEITELYERVTRMQVYDRTPYAGKLVFAAF
;
A
#
# COMPACT_ATOMS: atom_id res chain seq x y z
N MET A 1 30.95 14.08 11.02
CA MET A 1 30.14 12.88 10.73
C MET A 1 31.05 11.78 10.20
N ASN A 2 30.80 10.52 10.52
CA ASN A 2 31.59 9.38 10.02
C ASN A 2 30.69 8.46 9.16
N SER A 3 30.83 8.52 7.85
CA SER A 3 30.07 7.71 6.90
C SER A 3 30.53 6.25 6.82
N SER A 4 31.76 5.93 7.27
CA SER A 4 32.30 4.58 7.16
C SER A 4 31.57 3.53 8.02
N LYS A 5 30.79 3.96 9.00
CA LYS A 5 29.95 3.08 9.82
C LYS A 5 28.64 2.63 9.15
N TYR A 6 28.31 3.19 7.97
CA TYR A 6 27.12 2.84 7.21
C TYR A 6 27.49 1.98 6.00
N THR A 7 26.73 0.94 5.76
CA THR A 7 26.83 0.07 4.60
C THR A 7 25.54 0.11 3.80
N ARG A 8 25.59 -0.28 2.53
CA ARG A 8 24.39 -0.44 1.72
C ARG A 8 23.55 -1.58 2.29
N GLN A 9 22.24 -1.34 2.41
CA GLN A 9 21.27 -2.28 2.99
C GLN A 9 20.17 -2.66 1.99
N PHE A 10 20.45 -2.55 0.71
CA PHE A 10 19.49 -2.84 -0.36
C PHE A 10 20.13 -3.76 -1.42
N PHE A 11 19.26 -4.40 -2.19
CA PHE A 11 19.63 -5.31 -3.27
C PHE A 11 19.29 -4.70 -4.63
N THR A 12 20.16 -4.90 -5.60
CA THR A 12 19.88 -4.57 -7.00
C THR A 12 19.23 -5.75 -7.70
N ALA A 13 18.24 -5.50 -8.55
CA ALA A 13 17.60 -6.53 -9.34
C ALA A 13 18.58 -7.15 -10.34
N PRO A 14 18.68 -8.49 -10.41
CA PRO A 14 19.64 -9.15 -11.32
C PRO A 14 19.15 -9.10 -12.77
N GLY A 15 20.06 -8.88 -13.71
CA GLY A 15 19.80 -9.04 -15.15
C GLY A 15 18.81 -8.05 -15.77
N VAL A 16 18.47 -6.96 -15.07
CA VAL A 16 17.52 -5.97 -15.57
C VAL A 16 18.21 -5.00 -16.53
N THR A 17 17.70 -4.93 -17.77
CA THR A 17 17.95 -3.79 -18.67
C THR A 17 16.78 -2.83 -18.51
N PRO A 18 16.97 -1.61 -17.95
CA PRO A 18 15.87 -0.71 -17.64
C PRO A 18 15.14 -0.25 -18.92
N ARG A 19 13.91 -0.70 -19.12
CA ARG A 19 13.04 -0.25 -20.23
C ARG A 19 12.16 0.93 -19.82
N TRP A 20 11.92 1.09 -18.53
CA TRP A 20 11.09 2.16 -17.99
C TRP A 20 11.67 3.56 -18.29
N VAL A 21 12.98 3.68 -18.46
CA VAL A 21 13.66 4.94 -18.80
C VAL A 21 13.29 5.50 -20.19
N GLU A 22 12.73 4.66 -21.06
CA GLU A 22 12.28 5.07 -22.41
C GLU A 22 10.93 5.80 -22.36
N LYS A 23 10.16 5.60 -21.25
CA LYS A 23 8.89 6.28 -21.05
C LYS A 23 9.12 7.68 -20.50
N THR A 24 8.42 8.66 -21.02
CA THR A 24 8.58 10.08 -20.66
C THR A 24 7.54 10.58 -19.68
N TYR A 25 6.44 9.86 -19.49
CA TYR A 25 5.37 10.17 -18.54
C TYR A 25 4.51 8.92 -18.26
N ILE A 26 3.65 9.02 -17.25
CA ILE A 26 2.70 7.96 -16.88
C ILE A 26 1.45 8.14 -17.72
N GLU A 27 1.17 7.23 -18.66
CA GLU A 27 0.14 7.38 -19.68
C GLU A 27 -1.30 7.23 -19.18
N LYS A 28 -1.49 6.55 -18.04
CA LYS A 28 -2.81 6.29 -17.45
C LYS A 28 -2.72 6.28 -15.93
N PRO A 29 -3.79 6.66 -15.21
CA PRO A 29 -3.79 6.60 -13.75
C PRO A 29 -3.65 5.15 -13.25
N PRO A 30 -2.97 4.94 -12.12
CA PRO A 30 -2.99 3.67 -11.41
C PRO A 30 -4.34 3.47 -10.71
N VAL A 31 -4.55 2.28 -10.15
CA VAL A 31 -5.54 2.11 -9.11
C VAL A 31 -5.03 2.78 -7.84
N TRP A 32 -5.79 3.72 -7.29
CA TRP A 32 -5.41 4.43 -6.08
C TRP A 32 -5.98 3.73 -4.84
N CYS A 33 -5.14 3.46 -3.87
CA CYS A 33 -5.54 3.00 -2.55
C CYS A 33 -5.07 3.99 -1.48
N SER A 34 -6.02 4.59 -0.75
CA SER A 34 -5.68 5.37 0.43
C SER A 34 -5.39 4.45 1.60
N VAL A 35 -4.24 4.64 2.25
CA VAL A 35 -3.89 4.00 3.53
C VAL A 35 -3.91 4.98 4.71
N ASP A 36 -4.56 6.14 4.53
CA ASP A 36 -4.68 7.18 5.57
C ASP A 36 -5.26 6.66 6.88
N LEU A 37 -6.30 5.79 6.80
CA LEU A 37 -7.05 5.28 7.94
C LEU A 37 -6.36 4.10 8.63
N ARG A 38 -5.33 3.50 8.03
CA ARG A 38 -4.50 2.44 8.64
C ARG A 38 -3.09 2.95 8.93
N ASP A 39 -2.23 3.04 7.92
CA ASP A 39 -0.81 3.41 8.05
C ASP A 39 -0.64 4.88 8.50
N GLY A 40 -1.39 5.77 7.89
CA GLY A 40 -1.47 7.17 8.30
C GLY A 40 -1.95 7.32 9.76
N ASN A 41 -3.02 6.62 10.14
CA ASN A 41 -3.58 6.71 11.49
C ASN A 41 -2.68 6.10 12.57
N GLN A 42 -2.05 4.94 12.29
CA GLN A 42 -1.19 4.27 13.29
C GLN A 42 0.05 5.08 13.65
N SER A 43 0.46 6.00 12.80
CA SER A 43 1.62 6.88 13.03
C SER A 43 1.30 8.12 13.85
N LEU A 44 0.03 8.43 14.07
CA LEU A 44 -0.39 9.62 14.79
C LEU A 44 -0.12 9.50 16.29
N ILE A 45 0.35 10.60 16.91
CA ILE A 45 0.52 10.69 18.38
C ILE A 45 -0.83 10.48 19.08
N ILE A 46 -1.88 11.04 18.51
CA ILE A 46 -3.27 10.83 18.94
C ILE A 46 -4.02 10.25 17.76
N PRO A 47 -4.26 8.92 17.73
CA PRO A 47 -5.04 8.29 16.67
C PRO A 47 -6.44 8.90 16.54
N MET A 48 -7.00 8.82 15.34
CA MET A 48 -8.35 9.33 15.08
C MET A 48 -9.39 8.56 15.90
N SER A 49 -10.40 9.30 16.39
CA SER A 49 -11.61 8.70 16.97
C SER A 49 -12.44 7.99 15.91
N LEU A 50 -13.44 7.23 16.34
CA LEU A 50 -14.39 6.58 15.41
C LEU A 50 -15.08 7.61 14.50
N GLU A 51 -15.53 8.72 15.07
CA GLU A 51 -16.23 9.80 14.34
C GLU A 51 -15.30 10.45 13.31
N GLU A 52 -14.05 10.72 13.69
CA GLU A 52 -13.03 11.29 12.79
C GLU A 52 -12.70 10.32 11.63
N LYS A 53 -12.57 9.02 11.92
CA LYS A 53 -12.38 8.00 10.88
C LYS A 53 -13.57 7.92 9.92
N LEU A 54 -14.80 7.97 10.43
CA LEU A 54 -16.00 7.97 9.59
C LEU A 54 -16.08 9.21 8.69
N GLU A 55 -15.76 10.38 9.22
CA GLU A 55 -15.71 11.61 8.45
C GLU A 55 -14.64 11.56 7.37
N PHE A 56 -13.43 11.08 7.73
CA PHE A 56 -12.32 10.99 6.78
C PHE A 56 -12.60 9.96 5.69
N PHE A 57 -13.18 8.80 6.03
CA PHE A 57 -13.63 7.80 5.06
C PHE A 57 -14.58 8.39 4.01
N LYS A 58 -15.60 9.13 4.44
CA LYS A 58 -16.53 9.82 3.54
C LYS A 58 -15.83 10.82 2.62
N ARG A 59 -14.82 11.52 3.14
CA ARG A 59 -14.01 12.45 2.34
C ARG A 59 -13.19 11.72 1.30
N LEU A 60 -12.53 10.62 1.65
CA LEU A 60 -11.76 9.80 0.71
C LEU A 60 -12.65 9.28 -0.43
N CYS A 61 -13.86 8.79 -0.11
CA CYS A 61 -14.85 8.41 -1.13
C CYS A 61 -15.23 9.59 -2.04
N LYS A 62 -15.42 10.80 -1.48
CA LYS A 62 -15.77 12.02 -2.25
C LYS A 62 -14.62 12.47 -3.16
N ILE A 63 -13.36 12.33 -2.74
CA ILE A 63 -12.18 12.59 -3.59
C ILE A 63 -12.12 11.63 -4.78
N GLY A 64 -12.69 10.42 -4.66
CA GLY A 64 -12.74 9.45 -5.75
C GLY A 64 -11.97 8.16 -5.49
N PHE A 65 -11.40 7.96 -4.30
CA PHE A 65 -10.76 6.69 -3.96
C PHE A 65 -11.75 5.54 -4.06
N LYS A 66 -11.36 4.50 -4.77
CA LYS A 66 -12.15 3.26 -4.95
C LYS A 66 -11.62 2.10 -4.12
N GLU A 67 -10.42 2.22 -3.60
CA GLU A 67 -9.84 1.29 -2.64
C GLU A 67 -9.32 2.08 -1.43
N ILE A 68 -9.70 1.67 -0.23
CA ILE A 68 -9.35 2.35 1.02
C ILE A 68 -8.98 1.31 2.06
N GLU A 69 -7.73 1.32 2.53
CA GLU A 69 -7.30 0.48 3.64
C GLU A 69 -7.71 1.14 4.95
N ILE A 70 -8.68 0.52 5.61
CA ILE A 70 -9.40 1.12 6.73
C ILE A 70 -8.82 0.76 8.10
N GLY A 71 -7.98 -0.26 8.19
CA GLY A 71 -7.37 -0.64 9.44
C GLY A 71 -6.92 -2.10 9.54
N PHE A 72 -6.60 -2.48 10.77
CA PHE A 72 -6.23 -3.83 11.17
C PHE A 72 -7.23 -4.34 12.23
N PRO A 73 -8.41 -4.84 11.81
CA PRO A 73 -9.53 -5.11 12.72
C PRO A 73 -9.23 -6.15 13.80
N ALA A 74 -8.23 -7.02 13.59
CA ALA A 74 -7.79 -7.97 14.60
C ALA A 74 -6.84 -7.37 15.65
N ALA A 75 -6.31 -6.16 15.44
CA ALA A 75 -5.31 -5.55 16.31
C ALA A 75 -5.92 -4.72 17.45
N SER A 76 -7.08 -4.11 17.25
CA SER A 76 -7.72 -3.27 18.26
C SER A 76 -9.25 -3.24 18.13
N GLU A 77 -9.91 -2.96 19.26
CA GLU A 77 -11.36 -2.79 19.32
C GLU A 77 -11.84 -1.60 18.48
N THR A 78 -11.10 -0.49 18.47
CA THR A 78 -11.44 0.68 17.64
C THR A 78 -11.45 0.34 16.16
N GLU A 79 -10.46 -0.40 15.68
CA GLU A 79 -10.36 -0.81 14.28
C GLU A 79 -11.49 -1.78 13.90
N TYR A 80 -11.81 -2.71 14.80
CA TYR A 80 -12.93 -3.63 14.65
C TYR A 80 -14.26 -2.88 14.58
N THR A 81 -14.51 -2.00 15.55
CA THR A 81 -15.75 -1.22 15.64
C THR A 81 -15.92 -0.30 14.43
N PHE A 82 -14.87 0.31 13.95
CA PHE A 82 -14.90 1.16 12.76
C PHE A 82 -15.36 0.37 11.52
N LEU A 83 -14.75 -0.78 11.25
CA LEU A 83 -15.17 -1.65 10.13
C LEU A 83 -16.62 -2.10 10.28
N ARG A 84 -17.00 -2.57 11.48
CA ARG A 84 -18.39 -2.99 11.74
C ARG A 84 -19.38 -1.86 11.55
N THR A 85 -19.04 -0.65 12.00
CA THR A 85 -19.91 0.53 11.80
C THR A 85 -20.11 0.84 10.33
N LEU A 86 -19.04 0.79 9.52
CA LEU A 86 -19.14 0.99 8.06
C LEU A 86 -20.08 -0.02 7.41
N ILE A 87 -20.01 -1.28 7.81
CA ILE A 87 -20.82 -2.37 7.24
C ILE A 87 -22.28 -2.29 7.74
N GLU A 88 -22.49 -2.19 9.05
CA GLU A 88 -23.81 -2.27 9.68
C GLU A 88 -24.69 -1.05 9.41
N GLN A 89 -24.06 0.11 9.16
CA GLN A 89 -24.76 1.34 8.79
C GLN A 89 -24.79 1.59 7.27
N ASP A 90 -24.34 0.62 6.46
CA ASP A 90 -24.33 0.70 4.99
C ASP A 90 -23.64 1.97 4.46
N LEU A 91 -22.46 2.28 5.03
CA LEU A 91 -21.71 3.51 4.72
C LEU A 91 -20.68 3.33 3.59
N ILE A 92 -20.49 2.10 3.11
CA ILE A 92 -19.54 1.79 2.04
C ILE A 92 -20.25 1.92 0.69
N PRO A 93 -19.87 2.90 -0.17
CA PRO A 93 -20.46 2.99 -1.51
C PRO A 93 -20.24 1.71 -2.32
N ASP A 94 -21.17 1.39 -3.20
CA ASP A 94 -21.15 0.16 -4.03
C ASP A 94 -19.90 0.02 -4.89
N ASP A 95 -19.30 1.10 -5.28
CA ASP A 95 -18.09 1.18 -6.13
C ASP A 95 -16.79 1.34 -5.32
N VAL A 96 -16.86 1.27 -3.99
CA VAL A 96 -15.71 1.32 -3.08
C VAL A 96 -15.44 -0.07 -2.50
N THR A 97 -14.17 -0.44 -2.49
CA THR A 97 -13.66 -1.66 -1.86
C THR A 97 -12.86 -1.28 -0.62
N VAL A 98 -13.24 -1.82 0.53
CA VAL A 98 -12.46 -1.66 1.76
C VAL A 98 -11.36 -2.70 1.82
N GLN A 99 -10.17 -2.27 2.26
CA GLN A 99 -9.03 -3.14 2.49
C GLN A 99 -8.75 -3.27 3.98
N VAL A 100 -8.40 -4.46 4.42
CA VAL A 100 -8.04 -4.74 5.81
C VAL A 100 -6.75 -5.54 5.90
N LEU A 101 -5.86 -5.12 6.81
CA LEU A 101 -4.58 -5.76 7.03
C LEU A 101 -4.71 -6.96 7.96
N THR A 102 -3.93 -8.02 7.70
CA THR A 102 -3.80 -9.18 8.59
C THR A 102 -2.40 -9.79 8.53
N GLN A 103 -1.89 -10.20 9.67
CA GLN A 103 -0.65 -10.99 9.74
C GLN A 103 -0.92 -12.46 9.41
N SER A 104 0.10 -13.17 8.90
CA SER A 104 0.02 -14.60 8.64
C SER A 104 0.04 -15.43 9.95
N ARG A 105 -1.05 -15.32 10.73
CA ARG A 105 -1.31 -16.09 11.96
C ARG A 105 -2.78 -16.48 11.99
N GLU A 106 -3.09 -17.76 12.18
CA GLU A 106 -4.44 -18.31 12.06
C GLU A 106 -5.51 -17.52 12.83
N HIS A 107 -5.29 -17.27 14.12
CA HIS A 107 -6.28 -16.57 14.96
C HIS A 107 -6.52 -15.14 14.50
N ILE A 108 -5.50 -14.45 13.97
CA ILE A 108 -5.60 -13.08 13.45
C ILE A 108 -6.36 -13.09 12.13
N ILE A 109 -6.03 -14.01 11.22
CA ILE A 109 -6.74 -14.16 9.94
C ILE A 109 -8.23 -14.44 10.18
N ARG A 110 -8.57 -15.41 11.05
CA ARG A 110 -9.96 -15.73 11.37
C ARG A 110 -10.73 -14.53 11.93
N LYS A 111 -10.11 -13.75 12.83
CA LYS A 111 -10.71 -12.53 13.38
C LYS A 111 -10.93 -11.47 12.32
N THR A 112 -10.01 -11.33 11.37
CA THR A 112 -10.13 -10.40 10.25
C THR A 112 -11.30 -10.78 9.34
N PHE A 113 -11.43 -12.05 8.97
CA PHE A 113 -12.57 -12.52 8.16
C PHE A 113 -13.91 -12.41 8.91
N GLU A 114 -13.94 -12.68 10.22
CA GLU A 114 -15.11 -12.46 11.06
C GLU A 114 -15.56 -10.99 11.02
N ALA A 115 -14.62 -10.06 11.13
CA ALA A 115 -14.90 -8.62 11.09
C ALA A 115 -15.49 -8.17 9.74
N LEU A 116 -15.16 -8.84 8.64
CA LEU A 116 -15.65 -8.55 7.28
C LEU A 116 -17.05 -9.12 6.99
N LYS A 117 -17.65 -9.88 7.92
CA LYS A 117 -18.95 -10.51 7.66
C LYS A 117 -20.01 -9.47 7.26
N GLY A 118 -20.59 -9.67 6.06
CA GLY A 118 -21.62 -8.79 5.51
C GLY A 118 -21.10 -7.67 4.60
N VAL A 119 -19.78 -7.52 4.45
CA VAL A 119 -19.22 -6.57 3.46
C VAL A 119 -19.44 -7.09 2.03
N LYS A 120 -19.74 -6.17 1.12
CA LYS A 120 -19.98 -6.50 -0.29
C LYS A 120 -18.66 -6.68 -1.06
N ASN A 121 -17.74 -5.73 -0.93
CA ASN A 121 -16.46 -5.70 -1.63
C ASN A 121 -15.33 -5.51 -0.62
N ALA A 122 -14.39 -6.45 -0.57
CA ALA A 122 -13.23 -6.36 0.30
C ALA A 122 -11.95 -6.85 -0.36
N ILE A 123 -10.83 -6.30 0.10
CA ILE A 123 -9.48 -6.83 -0.09
C ILE A 123 -8.98 -7.27 1.29
N VAL A 124 -8.51 -8.51 1.39
CA VAL A 124 -7.83 -9.00 2.59
C VAL A 124 -6.34 -9.02 2.31
N HIS A 125 -5.60 -8.18 3.07
CA HIS A 125 -4.19 -7.94 2.86
C HIS A 125 -3.35 -8.76 3.84
N LEU A 126 -2.74 -9.81 3.34
CA LEU A 126 -1.82 -10.69 4.06
C LEU A 126 -0.40 -10.15 3.98
N TYR A 127 0.33 -10.11 5.09
CA TYR A 127 1.75 -9.79 5.08
C TYR A 127 2.56 -10.66 6.03
N ASN A 128 3.83 -10.84 5.71
CA ASN A 128 4.88 -11.28 6.61
C ASN A 128 6.23 -10.72 6.17
N SER A 129 7.12 -10.53 7.13
CA SER A 129 8.43 -9.93 6.88
C SER A 129 9.38 -10.89 6.18
N THR A 130 10.11 -10.39 5.18
CA THR A 130 10.97 -11.19 4.31
C THR A 130 12.43 -10.76 4.25
N SER A 131 12.77 -9.56 4.79
CA SER A 131 14.13 -9.02 4.71
C SER A 131 15.16 -9.89 5.43
N VAL A 132 16.42 -9.79 4.97
CA VAL A 132 17.56 -10.47 5.59
C VAL A 132 17.65 -10.17 7.08
N ALA A 133 17.57 -8.91 7.47
CA ALA A 133 17.65 -8.50 8.87
C ALA A 133 16.58 -9.14 9.74
N GLN A 134 15.34 -9.20 9.25
CA GLN A 134 14.23 -9.79 10.01
C GLN A 134 14.32 -11.31 10.08
N ARG A 135 14.70 -11.97 8.98
CA ARG A 135 14.89 -13.43 8.97
C ARG A 135 15.98 -13.87 9.95
N GLU A 136 17.14 -13.21 9.91
CA GLU A 136 18.32 -13.63 10.66
C GLU A 136 18.32 -13.15 12.11
N GLN A 137 17.88 -11.92 12.38
CA GLN A 137 18.01 -11.30 13.69
C GLN A 137 16.73 -11.41 14.54
N VAL A 138 15.54 -11.32 13.91
CA VAL A 138 14.26 -11.30 14.64
C VAL A 138 13.64 -12.70 14.69
N PHE A 139 13.39 -13.30 13.54
CA PHE A 139 12.69 -14.59 13.46
C PHE A 139 13.63 -15.78 13.61
N LYS A 140 14.89 -15.62 13.22
CA LYS A 140 15.89 -16.71 13.17
C LYS A 140 15.38 -17.89 12.37
N LYS A 141 14.86 -17.59 11.16
CA LYS A 141 14.23 -18.54 10.25
C LYS A 141 14.92 -18.55 8.90
N SER A 142 14.94 -19.74 8.30
CA SER A 142 15.38 -19.95 6.91
C SER A 142 14.38 -19.33 5.94
N LYS A 143 14.81 -19.13 4.68
CA LYS A 143 13.93 -18.67 3.58
C LYS A 143 12.71 -19.59 3.42
N GLN A 144 12.90 -20.90 3.48
CA GLN A 144 11.80 -21.86 3.36
C GLN A 144 10.78 -21.72 4.48
N GLU A 145 11.20 -21.56 5.72
CA GLU A 145 10.27 -21.34 6.84
C GLU A 145 9.47 -20.03 6.71
N ILE A 146 10.07 -19.00 6.10
CA ILE A 146 9.36 -17.74 5.81
C ILE A 146 8.33 -17.95 4.69
N ILE A 147 8.67 -18.72 3.63
CA ILE A 147 7.72 -19.11 2.59
C ILE A 147 6.57 -19.92 3.19
N ASP A 148 6.86 -20.90 4.07
CA ASP A 148 5.84 -21.74 4.70
C ASP A 148 4.83 -20.91 5.51
N ILE A 149 5.29 -19.83 6.17
CA ILE A 149 4.40 -18.87 6.87
C ILE A 149 3.45 -18.19 5.88
N ALA A 150 3.96 -17.70 4.76
CA ALA A 150 3.15 -17.01 3.74
C ALA A 150 2.15 -17.98 3.09
N VAL A 151 2.61 -19.15 2.69
CA VAL A 151 1.81 -20.20 2.06
C VAL A 151 0.68 -20.67 3.00
N SER A 152 1.00 -20.96 4.26
CA SER A 152 -0.01 -21.37 5.25
C SER A 152 -1.09 -20.30 5.44
N GLY A 153 -0.70 -19.02 5.46
CA GLY A 153 -1.67 -17.92 5.50
C GLY A 153 -2.55 -17.85 4.25
N ALA A 154 -1.95 -18.03 3.09
CA ALA A 154 -2.66 -18.03 1.80
C ALA A 154 -3.64 -19.21 1.67
N GLU A 155 -3.26 -20.42 2.11
CA GLU A 155 -4.14 -21.59 2.16
C GLU A 155 -5.33 -21.34 3.09
N LEU A 156 -5.07 -20.72 4.25
CA LEU A 156 -6.12 -20.38 5.21
C LEU A 156 -7.13 -19.38 4.65
N PHE A 157 -6.67 -18.41 3.84
CA PHE A 157 -7.58 -17.49 3.14
C PHE A 157 -8.56 -18.24 2.24
N ASN A 158 -8.06 -19.17 1.40
CA ASN A 158 -8.92 -19.98 0.55
C ASN A 158 -9.93 -20.78 1.37
N LYS A 159 -9.46 -21.46 2.45
CA LYS A 159 -10.29 -22.26 3.33
C LYS A 159 -11.42 -21.45 3.97
N ILE A 160 -11.09 -20.28 4.57
CA ILE A 160 -12.09 -19.45 5.25
C ILE A 160 -13.07 -18.84 4.24
N SER A 161 -12.58 -18.41 3.08
CA SER A 161 -13.45 -17.87 2.02
C SER A 161 -14.47 -18.91 1.52
N GLU A 162 -14.04 -20.16 1.39
CA GLU A 162 -14.92 -21.28 1.06
C GLU A 162 -15.93 -21.56 2.19
N GLU A 163 -15.47 -21.62 3.45
CA GLU A 163 -16.32 -21.80 4.63
C GLU A 163 -17.38 -20.71 4.75
N MET A 164 -17.06 -19.46 4.41
CA MET A 164 -17.96 -18.30 4.49
C MET A 164 -18.78 -18.08 3.22
N GLY A 165 -18.45 -18.73 2.11
CA GLY A 165 -19.07 -18.50 0.81
C GLY A 165 -18.82 -17.09 0.24
N VAL A 166 -17.62 -16.52 0.48
CA VAL A 166 -17.23 -15.18 0.03
C VAL A 166 -16.15 -15.24 -1.05
N ASN A 167 -16.12 -14.21 -1.91
CA ASN A 167 -15.11 -14.09 -2.98
C ASN A 167 -14.41 -12.74 -2.87
N TYR A 168 -13.68 -12.52 -1.76
CA TYR A 168 -12.88 -11.31 -1.58
C TYR A 168 -11.63 -11.35 -2.46
N ARG A 169 -11.13 -10.17 -2.84
CA ARG A 169 -9.79 -10.07 -3.44
C ARG A 169 -8.73 -10.24 -2.36
N TYR A 170 -7.59 -10.76 -2.77
CA TYR A 170 -6.47 -10.97 -1.86
C TYR A 170 -5.29 -10.09 -2.27
N GLU A 171 -4.58 -9.63 -1.25
CA GLU A 171 -3.32 -8.92 -1.39
C GLU A 171 -2.25 -9.60 -0.54
N TYR A 172 -1.04 -9.68 -1.07
CA TYR A 172 0.13 -10.15 -0.33
C TYR A 172 1.26 -9.14 -0.40
N SER A 173 1.86 -8.84 0.77
CA SER A 173 3.08 -8.03 0.90
C SER A 173 4.22 -8.86 1.48
N PRO A 174 5.34 -9.03 0.74
CA PRO A 174 6.62 -9.39 1.33
C PRO A 174 7.18 -8.15 2.04
N GLU A 175 6.82 -7.97 3.31
CA GLU A 175 7.20 -6.77 4.08
C GLU A 175 8.71 -6.56 4.08
N SER A 176 9.15 -5.31 3.98
CA SER A 176 10.55 -4.93 3.76
C SER A 176 11.12 -5.45 2.42
N PHE A 177 10.33 -5.37 1.35
CA PHE A 177 10.69 -5.84 0.01
C PHE A 177 12.06 -5.30 -0.45
N THR A 178 12.34 -4.01 -0.26
CA THR A 178 13.62 -3.38 -0.68
C THR A 178 14.84 -3.85 0.13
N GLY A 179 14.62 -4.46 1.30
CA GLY A 179 15.64 -5.13 2.11
C GLY A 179 15.68 -6.66 1.93
N THR A 180 14.97 -7.17 0.93
CA THR A 180 14.87 -8.59 0.59
C THR A 180 15.59 -8.82 -0.75
N GLU A 181 16.27 -9.96 -0.90
CA GLU A 181 16.87 -10.34 -2.17
C GLU A 181 15.77 -10.47 -3.23
N PRO A 182 15.92 -9.85 -4.43
CA PRO A 182 14.86 -9.85 -5.44
C PRO A 182 14.40 -11.24 -5.86
N GLU A 183 15.33 -12.19 -5.96
CA GLU A 183 15.05 -13.58 -6.29
C GLU A 183 14.19 -14.26 -5.21
N PHE A 184 14.47 -13.97 -3.93
CA PHE A 184 13.68 -14.50 -2.83
C PHE A 184 12.31 -13.83 -2.74
N ALA A 185 12.23 -12.52 -2.97
CA ALA A 185 10.95 -11.83 -3.05
C ALA A 185 10.06 -12.41 -4.16
N LEU A 186 10.65 -12.69 -5.33
CA LEU A 186 9.95 -13.35 -6.43
C LEU A 186 9.50 -14.77 -6.07
N GLU A 187 10.36 -15.56 -5.43
CA GLU A 187 10.08 -16.94 -5.02
C GLU A 187 8.87 -17.00 -4.07
N ILE A 188 8.87 -16.19 -3.01
CA ILE A 188 7.78 -16.18 -2.02
C ILE A 188 6.47 -15.64 -2.61
N CYS A 189 6.53 -14.58 -3.43
CA CYS A 189 5.33 -14.09 -4.13
C CYS A 189 4.75 -15.15 -5.05
N ASN A 190 5.58 -15.85 -5.83
CA ASN A 190 5.13 -16.93 -6.70
C ASN A 190 4.56 -18.13 -5.92
N ALA A 191 5.11 -18.45 -4.74
CA ALA A 191 4.58 -19.50 -3.87
C ALA A 191 3.16 -19.16 -3.39
N VAL A 192 2.91 -17.91 -2.99
CA VAL A 192 1.56 -17.42 -2.62
C VAL A 192 0.61 -17.44 -3.82
N LEU A 193 1.08 -16.97 -4.99
CA LEU A 193 0.27 -16.97 -6.22
C LEU A 193 -0.11 -18.39 -6.67
N ASP A 194 0.77 -19.38 -6.49
CA ASP A 194 0.47 -20.78 -6.78
C ASP A 194 -0.63 -21.37 -5.87
N VAL A 195 -0.81 -20.82 -4.66
CA VAL A 195 -1.93 -21.16 -3.76
C VAL A 195 -3.23 -20.47 -4.20
N TRP A 196 -3.17 -19.18 -4.48
CA TRP A 196 -4.36 -18.38 -4.78
C TRP A 196 -4.85 -18.51 -6.22
N LYS A 197 -3.96 -18.85 -7.15
CA LYS A 197 -4.25 -19.09 -8.58
C LYS A 197 -5.11 -17.99 -9.19
N PRO A 198 -4.58 -16.75 -9.29
CA PRO A 198 -5.33 -15.61 -9.80
C PRO A 198 -5.85 -15.87 -11.21
N CYS A 199 -7.05 -15.38 -11.50
CA CYS A 199 -7.71 -15.46 -12.79
C CYS A 199 -8.39 -14.10 -13.12
N ALA A 200 -8.98 -13.99 -14.29
CA ALA A 200 -9.60 -12.76 -14.75
C ALA A 200 -10.73 -12.27 -13.80
N GLU A 201 -11.48 -13.22 -13.23
CA GLU A 201 -12.60 -12.97 -12.32
C GLU A 201 -12.15 -12.62 -10.89
N ARG A 202 -10.93 -13.03 -10.52
CA ARG A 202 -10.34 -12.75 -9.21
C ARG A 202 -8.85 -12.47 -9.34
N LYS A 203 -8.53 -11.24 -9.68
CA LYS A 203 -7.15 -10.76 -9.68
C LYS A 203 -6.60 -10.67 -8.25
N VAL A 204 -5.30 -10.95 -8.11
CA VAL A 204 -4.56 -10.86 -6.84
C VAL A 204 -3.64 -9.64 -6.89
N ILE A 205 -3.46 -9.00 -5.74
CA ILE A 205 -2.55 -7.88 -5.59
C ILE A 205 -1.26 -8.39 -4.95
N ILE A 206 -0.13 -8.09 -5.58
CA ILE A 206 1.21 -8.23 -4.97
C ILE A 206 1.70 -6.81 -4.68
N ASN A 207 1.75 -6.48 -3.41
CA ASN A 207 2.19 -5.17 -2.95
C ASN A 207 3.69 -5.22 -2.56
N LEU A 208 4.48 -4.33 -3.13
CA LEU A 208 5.94 -4.33 -3.02
C LEU A 208 6.41 -3.09 -2.23
N PRO A 209 6.42 -3.14 -0.88
CA PRO A 209 6.62 -1.95 -0.07
C PRO A 209 8.09 -1.55 0.03
N VAL A 210 8.34 -0.26 -0.12
CA VAL A 210 9.55 0.40 0.39
C VAL A 210 9.32 0.69 1.87
N THR A 211 9.37 -0.36 2.69
CA THR A 211 9.08 -0.25 4.14
C THR A 211 10.03 0.73 4.83
N VAL A 212 11.28 0.77 4.39
CA VAL A 212 12.25 1.85 4.69
C VAL A 212 12.94 2.21 3.38
N GLU A 213 12.99 3.49 3.07
CA GLU A 213 13.64 3.99 1.87
C GLU A 213 15.17 3.99 2.06
N VAL A 214 15.85 2.98 1.51
CA VAL A 214 17.29 2.73 1.70
C VAL A 214 18.13 2.89 0.43
N SER A 215 17.50 3.09 -0.73
CA SER A 215 18.14 3.19 -2.04
C SER A 215 17.65 4.40 -2.82
N MET A 216 18.24 4.64 -3.99
CA MET A 216 17.78 5.66 -4.92
C MET A 216 16.56 5.14 -5.71
N PRO A 217 15.64 6.01 -6.17
CA PRO A 217 14.39 5.61 -6.82
C PRO A 217 14.55 4.67 -8.02
N HIS A 218 15.59 4.86 -8.83
CA HIS A 218 15.85 3.99 -9.98
C HIS A 218 16.19 2.53 -9.58
N VAL A 219 16.70 2.31 -8.37
CA VAL A 219 16.95 0.94 -7.85
C VAL A 219 15.62 0.24 -7.59
N TYR A 220 14.67 0.95 -6.95
CA TYR A 220 13.32 0.45 -6.75
C TYR A 220 12.60 0.20 -8.07
N ALA A 221 12.66 1.13 -9.02
CA ALA A 221 12.08 0.93 -10.35
C ALA A 221 12.63 -0.33 -11.06
N ASN A 222 13.92 -0.61 -10.95
CA ASN A 222 14.51 -1.83 -11.49
C ASN A 222 14.00 -3.09 -10.77
N GLN A 223 13.78 -3.02 -9.45
CA GLN A 223 13.17 -4.12 -8.70
C GLN A 223 11.72 -4.36 -9.13
N ILE A 224 10.94 -3.29 -9.36
CA ILE A 224 9.56 -3.39 -9.88
C ILE A 224 9.55 -4.01 -11.28
N GLN A 225 10.43 -3.54 -12.19
CA GLN A 225 10.53 -4.14 -13.52
C GLN A 225 10.90 -5.62 -13.44
N TYR A 226 11.83 -6.01 -12.56
CA TYR A 226 12.19 -7.40 -12.35
C TYR A 226 10.99 -8.24 -11.91
N MET A 227 10.20 -7.77 -10.96
CA MET A 227 8.98 -8.45 -10.52
C MET A 227 7.94 -8.50 -11.63
N ASN A 228 7.72 -7.38 -12.34
CA ASN A 228 6.81 -7.31 -13.48
C ASN A 228 7.12 -8.33 -14.56
N ASP A 229 8.40 -8.56 -14.84
CA ASP A 229 8.85 -9.45 -15.90
C ASP A 229 8.84 -10.95 -15.51
N ASN A 230 8.82 -11.26 -14.21
CA ASN A 230 9.06 -12.63 -13.72
C ASN A 230 7.94 -13.20 -12.84
N LEU A 231 6.97 -12.40 -12.39
CA LEU A 231 5.84 -12.91 -11.62
C LEU A 231 5.00 -13.88 -12.45
N LYS A 232 4.65 -15.03 -11.87
CA LYS A 232 3.66 -15.94 -12.43
C LYS A 232 2.28 -15.26 -12.52
N TYR A 233 1.46 -15.69 -13.46
CA TYR A 233 0.08 -15.19 -13.65
C TYR A 233 0.00 -13.66 -13.84
N ARG A 234 1.04 -13.03 -14.40
CA ARG A 234 1.20 -11.56 -14.44
C ARG A 234 -0.03 -10.83 -14.98
N GLU A 235 -0.73 -11.37 -15.94
CA GLU A 235 -1.95 -10.79 -16.53
C GLU A 235 -3.12 -10.70 -15.53
N ASN A 236 -3.09 -11.52 -14.48
CA ASN A 236 -4.08 -11.58 -13.41
C ASN A 236 -3.52 -11.08 -12.06
N VAL A 237 -2.32 -10.51 -12.06
CA VAL A 237 -1.68 -9.91 -10.89
C VAL A 237 -1.66 -8.39 -11.04
N ILE A 238 -2.05 -7.69 -10.00
CA ILE A 238 -1.94 -6.25 -9.86
C ILE A 238 -0.68 -5.97 -9.03
N ILE A 239 0.33 -5.33 -9.60
CA ILE A 239 1.51 -4.88 -8.84
C ILE A 239 1.17 -3.56 -8.17
N SER A 240 1.18 -3.56 -6.84
CA SER A 240 0.97 -2.40 -5.99
C SER A 240 2.28 -1.84 -5.46
N LEU A 241 2.40 -0.52 -5.43
CA LEU A 241 3.55 0.21 -4.92
C LEU A 241 3.18 0.86 -3.59
N HIS A 242 4.04 0.73 -2.58
CA HIS A 242 3.82 1.33 -1.26
C HIS A 242 5.12 1.94 -0.72
N PRO A 243 5.57 3.08 -1.26
CA PRO A 243 6.78 3.73 -0.79
C PRO A 243 6.56 4.57 0.46
N HIS A 244 7.50 4.43 1.44
CA HIS A 244 7.74 5.40 2.50
C HIS A 244 8.76 6.46 2.05
N ASN A 245 8.90 7.53 2.83
CA ASN A 245 9.60 8.77 2.44
C ASN A 245 10.86 9.05 3.27
N ASP A 246 11.57 8.02 3.73
CA ASP A 246 12.72 8.16 4.63
C ASP A 246 13.86 8.99 4.05
N ARG A 247 13.99 9.06 2.73
CA ARG A 247 14.99 9.84 1.99
C ARG A 247 14.41 11.05 1.28
N GLY A 248 13.10 11.29 1.41
CA GLY A 248 12.39 12.34 0.70
C GLY A 248 12.13 12.04 -0.78
N CYS A 249 12.11 10.78 -1.19
CA CYS A 249 11.98 10.38 -2.58
C CYS A 249 10.74 9.51 -2.87
N ALA A 250 9.80 9.35 -1.93
CA ALA A 250 8.66 8.45 -2.09
C ALA A 250 7.80 8.76 -3.34
N VAL A 251 7.63 10.03 -3.70
CA VAL A 251 6.95 10.44 -4.94
C VAL A 251 7.73 9.93 -6.15
N ALA A 252 9.05 10.10 -6.17
CA ALA A 252 9.90 9.63 -7.26
C ALA A 252 9.95 8.10 -7.34
N ASP A 253 9.99 7.39 -6.20
CA ASP A 253 9.87 5.93 -6.14
C ASP A 253 8.56 5.47 -6.78
N THR A 254 7.45 6.16 -6.47
CA THR A 254 6.13 5.86 -7.01
C THR A 254 6.07 6.10 -8.52
N GLU A 255 6.48 7.28 -9.00
CA GLU A 255 6.44 7.62 -10.42
C GLU A 255 7.31 6.67 -11.26
N MET A 256 8.56 6.43 -10.85
CA MET A 256 9.46 5.50 -11.53
C MET A 256 8.96 4.04 -11.44
N GLY A 257 8.37 3.64 -10.31
CA GLY A 257 7.75 2.33 -10.15
C GLY A 257 6.56 2.11 -11.08
N LEU A 258 5.72 3.14 -11.31
CA LEU A 258 4.64 3.10 -12.29
C LEU A 258 5.16 2.98 -13.72
N LEU A 259 6.21 3.71 -14.08
CA LEU A 259 6.88 3.55 -15.38
C LEU A 259 7.44 2.13 -15.55
N ALA A 260 7.89 1.51 -14.46
CA ALA A 260 8.51 0.18 -14.44
C ALA A 260 7.50 -0.99 -14.46
N GLY A 261 6.19 -0.71 -14.37
CA GLY A 261 5.14 -1.73 -14.48
C GLY A 261 4.23 -1.87 -13.25
N GLY A 262 4.28 -0.92 -12.31
CA GLY A 262 3.29 -0.81 -11.24
C GLY A 262 1.91 -0.49 -11.82
N ASP A 263 0.88 -1.14 -11.26
CA ASP A 263 -0.53 -0.98 -11.67
C ASP A 263 -1.34 -0.19 -10.65
N ARG A 264 -0.91 -0.17 -9.40
CA ARG A 264 -1.62 0.35 -8.24
C ARG A 264 -0.66 1.08 -7.30
N VAL A 265 -1.16 2.05 -6.56
CA VAL A 265 -0.39 2.82 -5.57
C VAL A 265 -1.15 2.88 -4.26
N GLU A 266 -0.47 2.54 -3.18
CA GLU A 266 -0.87 2.80 -1.80
C GLU A 266 -0.10 4.01 -1.27
N GLY A 267 -0.81 4.91 -0.60
CA GLY A 267 -0.23 6.11 -0.01
C GLY A 267 -1.27 6.89 0.78
N THR A 268 -0.92 8.11 1.14
CA THR A 268 -1.77 8.96 1.99
C THR A 268 -1.91 10.36 1.41
N LEU A 269 -2.93 11.08 1.85
CA LEU A 269 -3.03 12.51 1.60
C LEU A 269 -1.86 13.23 2.28
N PHE A 270 -1.16 14.06 1.53
CA PHE A 270 -0.01 14.86 1.99
C PHE A 270 1.14 14.05 2.58
N GLY A 271 1.20 12.74 2.30
CA GLY A 271 2.31 11.89 2.69
C GLY A 271 2.37 11.53 4.18
N ASN A 272 1.25 11.60 4.93
CA ASN A 272 1.23 11.19 6.33
C ASN A 272 1.60 9.71 6.50
N GLY A 273 2.28 9.37 7.57
CA GLY A 273 2.66 7.98 7.84
C GLY A 273 3.79 7.85 8.84
N GLU A 274 4.26 6.62 9.02
CA GLU A 274 5.35 6.33 9.94
C GLU A 274 6.63 7.08 9.57
N ARG A 275 7.41 7.46 10.57
CA ARG A 275 8.71 8.15 10.48
C ARG A 275 8.60 9.46 9.68
N THR A 276 8.90 9.44 8.39
CA THR A 276 8.85 10.60 7.48
C THR A 276 7.65 10.57 6.53
N GLY A 277 6.78 9.56 6.69
CA GLY A 277 5.52 9.43 5.97
C GLY A 277 5.54 8.45 4.81
N ASN A 278 4.41 8.35 4.14
CA ASN A 278 4.16 7.59 2.91
C ASN A 278 4.39 8.47 1.67
N THR A 279 4.22 7.88 0.50
CA THR A 279 4.08 8.68 -0.74
C THR A 279 2.86 9.59 -0.64
N ASP A 280 3.02 10.84 -1.07
CA ASP A 280 1.95 11.82 -1.13
C ASP A 280 1.12 11.60 -2.39
N LEU A 281 -0.09 11.02 -2.23
CA LEU A 281 -0.99 10.73 -3.33
C LEU A 281 -1.51 11.99 -4.04
N VAL A 282 -1.65 13.10 -3.32
CA VAL A 282 -2.04 14.38 -3.92
C VAL A 282 -0.97 14.86 -4.89
N THR A 283 0.30 14.82 -4.46
CA THR A 283 1.42 15.21 -5.31
C THR A 283 1.55 14.30 -6.53
N VAL A 284 1.48 12.97 -6.38
CA VAL A 284 1.58 12.04 -7.52
C VAL A 284 0.42 12.26 -8.51
N ALA A 285 -0.82 12.39 -8.02
CA ALA A 285 -2.01 12.62 -8.86
C ALA A 285 -1.93 13.93 -9.63
N LEU A 286 -1.51 15.03 -8.99
CA LEU A 286 -1.43 16.34 -9.63
C LEU A 286 -0.20 16.47 -10.54
N ASN A 287 0.88 15.73 -10.29
CA ASN A 287 1.98 15.58 -11.25
C ASN A 287 1.49 14.95 -12.55
N MET A 288 0.66 13.90 -12.48
CA MET A 288 0.04 13.29 -13.66
C MET A 288 -0.89 14.27 -14.39
N PHE A 289 -1.75 14.96 -13.62
CA PHE A 289 -2.65 15.99 -14.17
C PHE A 289 -1.88 17.08 -14.91
N ALA A 290 -0.75 17.54 -14.35
CA ALA A 290 0.13 18.53 -15.00
C ALA A 290 0.79 18.02 -16.30
N GLN A 291 0.80 16.69 -16.52
CA GLN A 291 1.25 16.06 -17.77
C GLN A 291 0.07 15.75 -18.73
N GLY A 292 -1.13 16.21 -18.43
CA GLY A 292 -2.32 16.00 -19.25
C GLY A 292 -2.98 14.63 -19.09
N VAL A 293 -2.71 13.92 -18.00
CA VAL A 293 -3.32 12.63 -17.68
C VAL A 293 -4.30 12.79 -16.52
N GLU A 294 -5.57 12.50 -16.76
CA GLU A 294 -6.62 12.59 -15.73
C GLU A 294 -6.38 11.54 -14.63
N PRO A 295 -6.11 11.95 -13.38
CA PRO A 295 -5.80 11.00 -12.31
C PRO A 295 -7.04 10.27 -11.76
N GLY A 296 -8.25 10.77 -12.00
CA GLY A 296 -9.48 10.23 -11.45
C GLY A 296 -9.70 10.54 -9.95
N LEU A 297 -8.89 11.42 -9.37
CA LEU A 297 -9.05 11.94 -8.02
C LEU A 297 -9.40 13.43 -8.08
N ASP A 298 -10.49 13.82 -7.45
CA ASP A 298 -10.94 15.22 -7.39
C ASP A 298 -10.27 15.98 -6.23
N CYS A 299 -9.19 16.67 -6.53
CA CYS A 299 -8.50 17.57 -5.63
C CYS A 299 -8.88 19.05 -5.84
N SER A 300 -9.97 19.36 -6.56
CA SER A 300 -10.37 20.73 -6.92
C SER A 300 -10.66 21.61 -5.71
N ASN A 301 -11.16 21.03 -4.61
CA ASN A 301 -11.37 21.75 -3.35
C ASN A 301 -10.26 21.46 -2.33
N MET A 302 -9.03 21.80 -2.68
CA MET A 302 -7.86 21.59 -1.83
C MET A 302 -7.99 22.19 -0.41
N PRO A 303 -8.55 23.43 -0.24
CA PRO A 303 -8.73 23.98 1.11
C PRO A 303 -9.58 23.11 2.03
N GLU A 304 -10.69 22.54 1.54
CA GLU A 304 -11.56 21.68 2.34
C GLU A 304 -10.87 20.32 2.68
N ILE A 305 -10.06 19.79 1.76
CA ILE A 305 -9.28 18.57 1.99
C ILE A 305 -8.21 18.83 3.06
N THR A 306 -7.49 19.93 2.95
CA THR A 306 -6.44 20.33 3.89
C THR A 306 -7.00 20.59 5.29
N GLU A 307 -8.11 21.34 5.39
CA GLU A 307 -8.76 21.65 6.67
C GLU A 307 -9.21 20.38 7.41
N LEU A 308 -9.86 19.46 6.69
CA LEU A 308 -10.26 18.19 7.29
C LEU A 308 -9.03 17.39 7.75
N TYR A 309 -8.03 17.24 6.86
CA TYR A 309 -6.81 16.51 7.17
C TYR A 309 -6.12 17.07 8.44
N GLU A 310 -5.86 18.39 8.49
CA GLU A 310 -5.20 19.03 9.64
C GLU A 310 -5.99 18.85 10.95
N ARG A 311 -7.31 18.89 10.86
CA ARG A 311 -8.19 18.73 12.04
C ARG A 311 -8.19 17.31 12.58
N VAL A 312 -8.34 16.30 11.73
CA VAL A 312 -8.46 14.90 12.18
C VAL A 312 -7.12 14.25 12.49
N THR A 313 -6.07 14.64 11.79
CA THR A 313 -4.72 14.12 12.04
C THR A 313 -3.93 14.91 13.08
N ARG A 314 -4.30 16.15 13.31
CA ARG A 314 -3.55 17.16 14.12
C ARG A 314 -2.15 17.43 13.55
N MET A 315 -1.95 17.11 12.28
CA MET A 315 -0.74 17.38 11.51
C MET A 315 -1.00 18.53 10.55
N GLN A 316 -0.09 19.48 10.49
CA GLN A 316 -0.19 20.60 9.56
C GLN A 316 0.39 20.22 8.20
N VAL A 317 -0.28 20.63 7.12
CA VAL A 317 0.31 20.59 5.79
C VAL A 317 1.37 21.68 5.72
N TYR A 318 2.60 21.28 5.38
CA TYR A 318 3.71 22.23 5.30
C TYR A 318 3.45 23.31 4.24
N ASP A 319 3.76 24.56 4.58
CA ASP A 319 3.44 25.74 3.73
C ASP A 319 3.97 25.67 2.30
N ARG A 320 4.96 24.83 2.01
CA ARG A 320 5.56 24.61 0.70
C ARG A 320 5.31 23.22 0.13
N THR A 321 4.36 22.47 0.69
CA THR A 321 3.92 21.20 0.12
C THR A 321 3.44 21.42 -1.32
N PRO A 322 3.91 20.66 -2.31
CA PRO A 322 3.44 20.80 -3.69
C PRO A 322 1.91 20.84 -3.78
N TYR A 323 1.39 21.76 -4.55
CA TYR A 323 -0.05 21.98 -4.83
C TYR A 323 -0.92 22.38 -3.64
N ALA A 324 -0.59 22.03 -2.40
CA ALA A 324 -1.44 22.20 -1.21
C ALA A 324 -0.93 23.28 -0.24
N GLY A 325 0.36 23.56 -0.26
CA GLY A 325 0.98 24.49 0.70
C GLY A 325 0.49 25.95 0.51
N LYS A 326 0.30 26.65 1.62
CA LYS A 326 -0.21 28.05 1.64
C LYS A 326 0.65 29.03 0.84
N LEU A 327 1.93 28.75 0.65
CA LEU A 327 2.87 29.59 -0.07
C LEU A 327 3.08 29.20 -1.55
N VAL A 328 2.44 28.11 -2.01
CA VAL A 328 2.67 27.61 -3.36
C VAL A 328 2.27 28.64 -4.44
N PHE A 329 1.23 29.44 -4.19
CA PHE A 329 0.73 30.47 -5.11
C PHE A 329 1.03 31.89 -4.64
N ALA A 330 1.82 32.07 -3.56
CA ALA A 330 2.06 33.40 -2.98
C ALA A 330 3.02 34.30 -3.78
N ALA A 331 3.68 33.78 -4.80
CA ALA A 331 4.69 34.49 -5.61
C ALA A 331 4.20 34.93 -6.99
N PHE A 332 2.91 34.84 -7.29
CA PHE A 332 2.32 35.24 -8.58
C PHE A 332 1.37 36.40 -8.40
#